data_86ae3ff466c901bff961d16909e0d0ef
#
_entry.id   86ae3ff466c901bff961d16909e0d0ef
#
_cell.length_a   1.000
_cell.length_b   1.000
_cell.length_c   1.000
_cell.angle_alpha   90.00
_cell.angle_beta   90.00
_cell.angle_gamma   90.00
#
_symmetry.space_group_name_H-M   'P 1'
#
loop_
_entity.id
_entity.type
_entity.pdbx_description
1 polymer ?
#
loop_
_entity_poly.entity_id
_entity_poly.type
_entity_poly.pdbx_seq_one_letter_code
_entity_poly.pdbx_strand_id
1 'polypeptide(L)'
;STRVRSSAASDVYKRQLFIIPGFPFITSGIDLAKLDMRSGLERLTYAIIIITVATMTAWIMALVLKLQPVDFLTLNLQVPVQILFRLAASFCGVFGFSVMFNSPRKLAATAGCIGAVANTLRLEMVDLANMPPAAAAFIGALVAGILASMIKNVAGFPRISVTVPSIVIMVPGLYLYRAIYNLGIMSLGPAASWFASAILIIAALPLGLIFARILTDETFRYCT
;
A
#
# COMPACT_ATOMS: atom_id res chain seq x y z
N SER A 1 22.48 -28.88 -2.74
CA SER A 1 22.19 -27.77 -3.69
C SER A 1 20.90 -27.02 -3.33
N THR A 2 19.94 -27.61 -2.62
CA THR A 2 18.67 -26.99 -2.20
C THR A 2 18.84 -25.88 -1.16
N ARG A 3 19.80 -26.00 -0.23
CA ARG A 3 20.07 -24.98 0.80
C ARG A 3 20.62 -23.67 0.22
N VAL A 4 21.45 -23.73 -0.82
CA VAL A 4 22.02 -22.52 -1.46
C VAL A 4 20.94 -21.76 -2.26
N ARG A 5 20.01 -22.47 -2.90
CA ARG A 5 18.87 -21.86 -3.62
C ARG A 5 17.88 -21.18 -2.67
N SER A 6 17.61 -21.78 -1.49
CA SER A 6 16.73 -21.17 -0.49
C SER A 6 17.35 -19.91 0.14
N SER A 7 18.67 -19.90 0.34
CA SER A 7 19.40 -18.73 0.84
C SER A 7 19.36 -17.56 -0.18
N ALA A 8 19.67 -17.84 -1.45
CA ALA A 8 19.64 -16.80 -2.51
C ALA A 8 18.23 -16.23 -2.72
N ALA A 9 17.18 -17.08 -2.70
CA ALA A 9 15.80 -16.61 -2.78
C ALA A 9 15.41 -15.76 -1.56
N SER A 10 15.84 -16.16 -0.35
CA SER A 10 15.65 -15.38 0.88
C SER A 10 16.36 -14.03 0.83
N ASP A 11 17.57 -13.98 0.28
CA ASP A 11 18.34 -12.71 0.17
C ASP A 11 17.77 -11.77 -0.88
N VAL A 12 17.26 -12.29 -1.99
CA VAL A 12 16.52 -11.49 -2.99
C VAL A 12 15.23 -10.95 -2.38
N TYR A 13 14.48 -11.78 -1.65
CA TYR A 13 13.27 -11.35 -0.95
C TYR A 13 13.54 -10.27 0.09
N LYS A 14 14.60 -10.39 0.88
CA LYS A 14 15.02 -9.36 1.84
C LYS A 14 15.38 -8.05 1.17
N ARG A 15 16.08 -8.08 0.04
CA ARG A 15 16.44 -6.86 -0.73
C ARG A 15 15.20 -6.18 -1.33
N GLN A 16 14.23 -6.93 -1.81
CA GLN A 16 12.98 -6.39 -2.34
C GLN A 16 12.11 -5.75 -1.26
N LEU A 17 12.09 -6.30 -0.05
CA LEU A 17 11.40 -5.72 1.10
C LEU A 17 11.98 -4.35 1.50
N PHE A 18 13.26 -4.11 1.27
CA PHE A 18 13.92 -2.83 1.55
C PHE A 18 13.43 -1.69 0.65
N ILE A 19 12.99 -1.99 -0.58
CA ILE A 19 12.59 -0.97 -1.56
C ILE A 19 11.14 -0.53 -1.36
N ILE A 20 10.28 -1.40 -0.77
CA ILE A 20 8.84 -1.16 -0.66
C ILE A 20 8.36 -1.42 0.76
N PRO A 21 8.29 -0.40 1.63
CA PRO A 21 7.88 -0.55 3.01
C PRO A 21 6.38 -0.81 3.20
N GLY A 22 5.58 -0.78 2.14
CA GLY A 22 4.14 -0.99 2.20
C GLY A 22 3.74 -2.37 2.69
N PHE A 23 4.43 -3.42 2.26
CA PHE A 23 4.16 -4.79 2.67
C PHE A 23 4.33 -5.00 4.19
N PRO A 24 5.44 -4.59 4.83
CA PRO A 24 5.61 -4.67 6.28
C PRO A 24 4.52 -3.91 7.05
N PHE A 25 4.08 -2.73 6.61
CA PHE A 25 3.01 -1.98 7.27
C PHE A 25 1.68 -2.73 7.27
N ILE A 26 1.29 -3.28 6.13
CA ILE A 26 0.03 -4.01 6.00
C ILE A 26 0.07 -5.29 6.85
N THR A 27 1.16 -6.05 6.77
CA THR A 27 1.30 -7.30 7.51
C THR A 27 1.40 -7.07 9.02
N SER A 28 2.09 -6.01 9.48
CA SER A 28 2.13 -5.65 10.90
C SER A 28 0.73 -5.31 11.43
N GLY A 29 -0.06 -4.54 10.67
CA GLY A 29 -1.44 -4.22 11.04
C GLY A 29 -2.33 -5.46 11.15
N ILE A 30 -2.17 -6.43 10.24
CA ILE A 30 -2.89 -7.72 10.29
C ILE A 30 -2.47 -8.56 11.50
N ASP A 31 -1.18 -8.59 11.84
CA ASP A 31 -0.67 -9.33 13.00
C ASP A 31 -1.13 -8.70 14.31
N LEU A 32 -1.09 -7.38 14.42
CA LEU A 32 -1.64 -6.65 15.59
C LEU A 32 -3.13 -6.93 15.78
N ALA A 33 -3.90 -6.99 14.69
CA ALA A 33 -5.32 -7.30 14.76
C ALA A 33 -5.61 -8.75 15.19
N LYS A 34 -4.65 -9.67 14.96
CA LYS A 34 -4.71 -11.04 15.47
C LYS A 34 -4.18 -11.19 16.90
N LEU A 35 -3.88 -10.06 17.58
CA LEU A 35 -3.28 -9.99 18.91
C LEU A 35 -1.87 -10.59 19.00
N ASP A 36 -1.20 -10.81 17.87
CA ASP A 36 0.23 -11.15 17.84
C ASP A 36 1.07 -9.87 17.95
N MET A 37 1.10 -9.33 19.17
CA MET A 37 1.70 -8.01 19.48
C MET A 37 3.20 -8.00 19.18
N ARG A 38 3.90 -9.11 19.47
CA ARG A 38 5.35 -9.18 19.28
C ARG A 38 5.72 -9.11 17.80
N SER A 39 5.15 -9.98 16.99
CA SER A 39 5.40 -10.02 15.55
C SER A 39 4.95 -8.73 14.86
N GLY A 40 3.77 -8.21 15.26
CA GLY A 40 3.23 -6.95 14.74
C GLY A 40 4.12 -5.75 15.03
N LEU A 41 4.61 -5.59 16.26
CA LEU A 41 5.48 -4.48 16.64
C LEU A 41 6.87 -4.57 15.99
N GLU A 42 7.47 -5.76 15.92
CA GLU A 42 8.75 -5.97 15.24
C GLU A 42 8.67 -5.55 13.76
N ARG A 43 7.61 -5.96 13.05
CA ARG A 43 7.38 -5.59 11.64
C ARG A 43 7.06 -4.11 11.48
N LEU A 44 6.29 -3.53 12.39
CA LEU A 44 5.97 -2.10 12.37
C LEU A 44 7.24 -1.25 12.53
N THR A 45 8.06 -1.56 13.53
CA THR A 45 9.32 -0.87 13.79
C THR A 45 10.25 -0.97 12.57
N TYR A 46 10.37 -2.15 12.00
CA TYR A 46 11.15 -2.37 10.77
C TYR A 46 10.63 -1.51 9.60
N ALA A 47 9.31 -1.48 9.39
CA ALA A 47 8.69 -0.67 8.35
C ALA A 47 8.94 0.84 8.56
N ILE A 48 8.84 1.33 9.79
CA ILE A 48 9.12 2.73 10.13
C ILE A 48 10.57 3.09 9.82
N ILE A 49 11.53 2.24 10.18
CA ILE A 49 12.96 2.47 9.88
C ILE A 49 13.17 2.57 8.37
N ILE A 50 12.65 1.62 7.60
CA ILE A 50 12.81 1.62 6.14
C ILE A 50 12.23 2.87 5.51
N ILE A 51 10.98 3.23 5.87
CA ILE A 51 10.32 4.37 5.25
C ILE A 51 11.01 5.68 5.63
N THR A 52 11.52 5.78 6.85
CA THR A 52 12.29 6.95 7.29
C THR A 52 13.55 7.11 6.46
N VAL A 53 14.34 6.06 6.30
CA VAL A 53 15.55 6.08 5.47
C VAL A 53 15.22 6.40 4.01
N ALA A 54 14.20 5.75 3.44
CA ALA A 54 13.80 5.96 2.05
C ALA A 54 13.31 7.40 1.80
N THR A 55 12.48 7.95 2.69
CA THR A 55 11.97 9.32 2.56
C THR A 55 13.05 10.37 2.80
N MET A 56 13.97 10.15 3.73
CA MET A 56 15.14 11.03 3.93
C MET A 56 16.05 11.05 2.72
N THR A 57 16.32 9.88 2.13
CA THR A 57 17.12 9.78 0.89
C THR A 57 16.43 10.49 -0.26
N ALA A 58 15.12 10.30 -0.43
CA ALA A 58 14.34 10.99 -1.45
C ALA A 58 14.34 12.51 -1.26
N TRP A 59 14.25 12.99 -0.01
CA TRP A 59 14.32 14.40 0.31
C TRP A 59 15.70 15.00 0.01
N ILE A 60 16.80 14.32 0.37
CA ILE A 60 18.16 14.76 0.05
C ILE A 60 18.35 14.84 -1.47
N MET A 61 17.88 13.83 -2.22
CA MET A 61 17.93 13.85 -3.68
C MET A 61 17.10 14.97 -4.28
N ALA A 62 15.93 15.27 -3.73
CA ALA A 62 15.10 16.38 -4.16
C ALA A 62 15.81 17.74 -3.93
N LEU A 63 16.53 17.91 -2.83
CA LEU A 63 17.34 19.11 -2.58
C LEU A 63 18.46 19.26 -3.60
N VAL A 64 19.18 18.16 -3.89
CA VAL A 64 20.27 18.18 -4.90
C VAL A 64 19.75 18.53 -6.29
N LEU A 65 18.61 17.96 -6.67
CA LEU A 65 17.96 18.17 -7.97
C LEU A 65 17.07 19.42 -8.01
N LYS A 66 16.96 20.15 -6.89
CA LYS A 66 16.08 21.34 -6.71
C LYS A 66 14.61 21.07 -7.06
N LEU A 67 14.14 19.82 -6.86
CA LEU A 67 12.74 19.45 -7.07
C LEU A 67 11.88 19.93 -5.90
N GLN A 68 10.78 20.59 -6.22
CA GLN A 68 9.78 21.03 -5.23
C GLN A 68 8.49 20.23 -5.37
N PRO A 69 7.72 20.01 -4.29
CA PRO A 69 6.42 19.34 -4.38
C PRO A 69 5.42 20.04 -5.30
N VAL A 70 5.62 21.36 -5.55
CA VAL A 70 4.80 22.19 -6.46
C VAL A 70 5.10 21.87 -7.93
N ASP A 71 6.26 21.32 -8.25
CA ASP A 71 6.63 21.00 -9.64
C ASP A 71 5.82 19.81 -10.20
N PHE A 72 5.14 19.05 -9.34
CA PHE A 72 4.21 18.01 -9.76
C PHE A 72 2.86 18.64 -10.15
N LEU A 73 2.76 19.11 -11.39
CA LEU A 73 1.55 19.68 -11.95
C LEU A 73 0.40 18.66 -11.98
N THR A 74 -0.75 19.06 -11.46
CA THR A 74 -1.98 18.29 -11.64
C THR A 74 -2.43 18.42 -13.10
N LEU A 75 -2.49 17.30 -13.80
CA LEU A 75 -3.05 17.28 -15.16
C LEU A 75 -4.56 17.51 -15.08
N ASN A 76 -5.02 18.66 -15.59
CA ASN A 76 -6.45 18.97 -15.71
C ASN A 76 -7.03 18.19 -16.89
N LEU A 77 -7.28 16.90 -16.70
CA LEU A 77 -7.91 16.03 -17.68
C LEU A 77 -9.42 15.96 -17.44
N GLN A 78 -10.18 15.68 -18.49
CA GLN A 78 -11.60 15.34 -18.35
C GLN A 78 -11.77 14.10 -17.46
N VAL A 79 -12.79 14.09 -16.61
CA VAL A 79 -13.03 13.02 -15.61
C VAL A 79 -12.94 11.60 -16.20
N PRO A 80 -13.57 11.25 -17.35
CA PRO A 80 -13.50 9.89 -17.90
C PRO A 80 -12.08 9.52 -18.35
N VAL A 81 -11.33 10.46 -18.88
CA VAL A 81 -9.94 10.26 -19.30
C VAL A 81 -9.04 10.04 -18.07
N GLN A 82 -9.26 10.82 -17.03
CA GLN A 82 -8.54 10.69 -15.76
C GLN A 82 -8.77 9.31 -15.11
N ILE A 83 -10.02 8.83 -15.09
CA ILE A 83 -10.35 7.50 -14.58
C ILE A 83 -9.62 6.41 -15.37
N LEU A 84 -9.60 6.51 -16.71
CA LEU A 84 -8.93 5.54 -17.56
C LEU A 84 -7.41 5.49 -17.28
N PHE A 85 -6.77 6.66 -17.16
CA PHE A 85 -5.34 6.73 -16.83
C PHE A 85 -5.06 6.20 -15.41
N ARG A 86 -5.92 6.48 -14.43
CA ARG A 86 -5.81 5.95 -13.06
C ARG A 86 -5.92 4.44 -13.03
N LEU A 87 -6.88 3.87 -13.77
CA LEU A 87 -7.03 2.42 -13.91
C LEU A 87 -5.78 1.78 -14.52
N ALA A 88 -5.30 2.31 -15.64
CA ALA A 88 -4.12 1.79 -16.33
C ALA A 88 -2.86 1.90 -15.45
N ALA A 89 -2.61 3.06 -14.85
CA ALA A 89 -1.46 3.29 -13.97
C ALA A 89 -1.52 2.41 -12.72
N SER A 90 -2.70 2.27 -12.10
CA SER A 90 -2.88 1.42 -10.92
C SER A 90 -2.68 -0.06 -11.26
N PHE A 91 -3.19 -0.52 -12.42
CA PHE A 91 -2.95 -1.87 -12.88
C PHE A 91 -1.45 -2.13 -13.08
N CYS A 92 -0.76 -1.28 -13.84
CA CYS A 92 0.68 -1.40 -14.09
C CYS A 92 1.50 -1.37 -12.79
N GLY A 93 1.15 -0.47 -11.86
CA GLY A 93 1.81 -0.36 -10.57
C GLY A 93 1.67 -1.62 -9.73
N VAL A 94 0.45 -2.11 -9.54
CA VAL A 94 0.19 -3.34 -8.76
C VAL A 94 0.77 -4.57 -9.42
N PHE A 95 0.65 -4.69 -10.75
CA PHE A 95 1.26 -5.77 -11.51
C PHE A 95 2.78 -5.78 -11.32
N GLY A 96 3.42 -4.62 -11.48
CA GLY A 96 4.86 -4.46 -11.27
C GLY A 96 5.29 -4.86 -9.85
N PHE A 97 4.60 -4.39 -8.82
CA PHE A 97 4.86 -4.79 -7.43
C PHE A 97 4.69 -6.30 -7.22
N SER A 98 3.63 -6.90 -7.78
CA SER A 98 3.43 -8.34 -7.68
C SER A 98 4.56 -9.13 -8.34
N VAL A 99 5.05 -8.69 -9.48
CA VAL A 99 6.20 -9.30 -10.16
C VAL A 99 7.48 -9.13 -9.32
N MET A 100 7.69 -7.96 -8.70
CA MET A 100 8.81 -7.72 -7.79
C MET A 100 8.77 -8.65 -6.57
N PHE A 101 7.58 -9.01 -6.08
CA PHE A 101 7.39 -10.02 -5.02
C PHE A 101 7.51 -11.46 -5.53
N ASN A 102 8.01 -11.66 -6.75
CA ASN A 102 8.20 -12.98 -7.37
C ASN A 102 6.89 -13.78 -7.49
N SER A 103 5.77 -13.08 -7.70
CA SER A 103 4.47 -13.71 -7.91
C SER A 103 4.34 -14.25 -9.33
N PRO A 104 3.66 -15.39 -9.53
CA PRO A 104 3.34 -15.89 -10.87
C PRO A 104 2.54 -14.85 -11.67
N ARG A 105 2.76 -14.77 -12.98
CA ARG A 105 2.11 -13.76 -13.85
C ARG A 105 0.58 -13.75 -13.73
N LYS A 106 -0.05 -14.93 -13.59
CA LYS A 106 -1.50 -15.03 -13.37
C LYS A 106 -1.95 -14.35 -12.09
N LEU A 107 -1.22 -14.59 -10.99
CA LEU A 107 -1.47 -13.96 -9.70
C LEU A 107 -1.25 -12.44 -9.77
N ALA A 108 -0.15 -12.01 -10.41
CA ALA A 108 0.17 -10.59 -10.59
C ALA A 108 -0.92 -9.86 -11.40
N ALA A 109 -1.44 -10.48 -12.47
CA ALA A 109 -2.52 -9.91 -13.26
C ALA A 109 -3.84 -9.81 -12.45
N THR A 110 -4.17 -10.85 -11.69
CA THR A 110 -5.36 -10.85 -10.82
C THR A 110 -5.27 -9.74 -9.76
N ALA A 111 -4.12 -9.66 -9.07
CA ALA A 111 -3.87 -8.59 -8.09
C ALA A 111 -3.89 -7.19 -8.76
N GLY A 112 -3.36 -7.08 -9.98
CA GLY A 112 -3.38 -5.87 -10.80
C GLY A 112 -4.80 -5.40 -11.10
N CYS A 113 -5.69 -6.27 -11.53
CA CYS A 113 -7.10 -5.94 -11.79
C CYS A 113 -7.81 -5.47 -10.51
N ILE A 114 -7.64 -6.19 -9.40
CA ILE A 114 -8.23 -5.82 -8.11
C ILE A 114 -7.71 -4.46 -7.64
N GLY A 115 -6.39 -4.28 -7.67
CA GLY A 115 -5.76 -3.04 -7.23
C GLY A 115 -6.11 -1.85 -8.14
N ALA A 116 -6.27 -2.07 -9.44
CA ALA A 116 -6.73 -1.04 -10.37
C ALA A 116 -8.11 -0.50 -9.98
N VAL A 117 -9.09 -1.39 -9.77
CA VAL A 117 -10.45 -1.00 -9.36
C VAL A 117 -10.44 -0.32 -8.00
N ALA A 118 -9.82 -0.95 -7.00
CA ALA A 118 -9.84 -0.47 -5.62
C ALA A 118 -9.11 0.87 -5.44
N ASN A 119 -7.94 1.05 -6.08
CA ASN A 119 -7.18 2.29 -5.99
C ASN A 119 -7.81 3.43 -6.78
N THR A 120 -8.37 3.14 -7.97
CA THR A 120 -9.11 4.16 -8.74
C THR A 120 -10.32 4.62 -7.95
N LEU A 121 -11.12 3.71 -7.39
CA LEU A 121 -12.24 4.06 -6.53
C LEU A 121 -11.79 4.96 -5.36
N ARG A 122 -10.70 4.60 -4.67
CA ARG A 122 -10.13 5.41 -3.59
C ARG A 122 -9.81 6.83 -4.05
N LEU A 123 -9.15 6.96 -5.20
CA LEU A 123 -8.75 8.28 -5.72
C LEU A 123 -9.95 9.13 -6.12
N GLU A 124 -10.96 8.52 -6.77
CA GLU A 124 -12.20 9.23 -7.12
C GLU A 124 -12.99 9.67 -5.88
N MET A 125 -13.01 8.86 -4.80
CA MET A 125 -13.66 9.26 -3.55
C MET A 125 -12.97 10.45 -2.89
N VAL A 126 -11.66 10.57 -3.00
CA VAL A 126 -10.92 11.73 -2.49
C VAL A 126 -11.21 12.97 -3.35
N ASP A 127 -11.17 12.83 -4.69
CA ASP A 127 -11.22 13.97 -5.59
C ASP A 127 -12.66 14.43 -5.89
N LEU A 128 -13.61 13.52 -6.10
CA LEU A 128 -14.99 13.86 -6.43
C LEU A 128 -15.89 14.00 -5.20
N ALA A 129 -15.70 13.12 -4.19
CA ALA A 129 -16.53 13.15 -2.98
C ALA A 129 -15.90 13.96 -1.84
N ASN A 130 -14.72 14.55 -2.03
CA ASN A 130 -13.96 15.28 -1.00
C ASN A 130 -13.81 14.49 0.30
N MET A 131 -13.69 13.15 0.20
CA MET A 131 -13.59 12.28 1.35
C MET A 131 -12.19 12.33 1.96
N PRO A 132 -12.06 12.26 3.30
CA PRO A 132 -10.77 12.18 3.95
C PRO A 132 -9.93 11.02 3.39
N PRO A 133 -8.63 11.22 3.09
CA PRO A 133 -7.78 10.20 2.46
C PRO A 133 -7.74 8.86 3.21
N ALA A 134 -7.83 8.88 4.54
CA ALA A 134 -7.85 7.68 5.37
C ALA A 134 -9.16 6.87 5.21
N ALA A 135 -10.31 7.56 5.15
CA ALA A 135 -11.61 6.91 4.93
C ALA A 135 -11.67 6.30 3.52
N ALA A 136 -11.21 7.02 2.51
CA ALA A 136 -11.11 6.50 1.14
C ALA A 136 -10.15 5.30 1.04
N ALA A 137 -9.04 5.31 1.77
CA ALA A 137 -8.09 4.20 1.84
C ALA A 137 -8.73 2.96 2.51
N PHE A 138 -9.50 3.15 3.59
CA PHE A 138 -10.25 2.09 4.24
C PHE A 138 -11.22 1.42 3.26
N ILE A 139 -12.04 2.20 2.55
CA ILE A 139 -13.00 1.67 1.58
C ILE A 139 -12.28 0.99 0.40
N GLY A 140 -11.21 1.58 -0.11
CA GLY A 140 -10.39 0.96 -1.15
C GLY A 140 -9.85 -0.41 -0.73
N ALA A 141 -9.31 -0.51 0.48
CA ALA A 141 -8.82 -1.77 1.04
C ALA A 141 -9.96 -2.78 1.30
N LEU A 142 -11.11 -2.32 1.77
CA LEU A 142 -12.31 -3.13 1.95
C LEU A 142 -12.74 -3.75 0.62
N VAL A 143 -12.88 -2.96 -0.43
CA VAL A 143 -13.25 -3.42 -1.77
C VAL A 143 -12.22 -4.40 -2.32
N ALA A 144 -10.92 -4.10 -2.20
CA ALA A 144 -9.85 -5.02 -2.61
C ALA A 144 -9.96 -6.37 -1.88
N GLY A 145 -10.23 -6.35 -0.58
CA GLY A 145 -10.40 -7.55 0.24
C GLY A 145 -11.61 -8.39 -0.15
N ILE A 146 -12.75 -7.75 -0.46
CA ILE A 146 -13.97 -8.43 -0.93
C ILE A 146 -13.73 -9.06 -2.31
N LEU A 147 -13.21 -8.30 -3.26
CA LEU A 147 -12.89 -8.80 -4.62
C LEU A 147 -11.93 -9.98 -4.58
N ALA A 148 -10.88 -9.90 -3.77
CA ALA A 148 -9.94 -11.01 -3.59
C ALA A 148 -10.61 -12.25 -2.97
N SER A 149 -11.59 -12.07 -2.09
CA SER A 149 -12.36 -13.17 -1.52
C SER A 149 -13.22 -13.89 -2.55
N MET A 150 -13.86 -13.14 -3.44
CA MET A 150 -14.67 -13.71 -4.52
C MET A 150 -13.83 -14.53 -5.51
N ILE A 151 -12.59 -14.10 -5.77
CA ILE A 151 -11.71 -14.76 -6.74
C ILE A 151 -10.91 -15.92 -6.12
N LYS A 152 -10.80 -16.01 -4.79
CA LYS A 152 -10.06 -17.06 -4.08
C LYS A 152 -10.37 -18.47 -4.59
N ASN A 153 -11.65 -18.78 -4.78
CA ASN A 153 -12.11 -20.11 -5.18
C ASN A 153 -11.82 -20.42 -6.66
N VAL A 154 -11.68 -19.38 -7.49
CA VAL A 154 -11.45 -19.51 -8.94
C VAL A 154 -9.96 -19.57 -9.26
N ALA A 155 -9.16 -18.76 -8.56
CA ALA A 155 -7.73 -18.62 -8.85
C ALA A 155 -6.82 -19.63 -8.14
N GLY A 156 -7.32 -20.33 -7.10
CA GLY A 156 -6.56 -21.34 -6.35
C GLY A 156 -5.37 -20.79 -5.53
N PHE A 157 -5.28 -19.46 -5.36
CA PHE A 157 -4.19 -18.83 -4.62
C PHE A 157 -4.62 -18.42 -3.21
N PRO A 158 -3.68 -18.42 -2.22
CA PRO A 158 -3.97 -17.89 -0.90
C PRO A 158 -4.44 -16.42 -0.98
N ARG A 159 -5.49 -16.09 -0.25
CA ARG A 159 -6.09 -14.75 -0.25
C ARG A 159 -5.07 -13.63 -0.01
N ILE A 160 -4.16 -13.83 0.93
CA ILE A 160 -3.14 -12.84 1.30
C ILE A 160 -2.20 -12.50 0.13
N SER A 161 -1.90 -13.49 -0.72
CA SER A 161 -1.02 -13.30 -1.88
C SER A 161 -1.64 -12.41 -2.97
N VAL A 162 -2.96 -12.23 -2.95
CA VAL A 162 -3.69 -11.35 -3.86
C VAL A 162 -3.99 -10.00 -3.20
N THR A 163 -4.45 -10.01 -1.93
CA THR A 163 -4.88 -8.77 -1.25
C THR A 163 -3.74 -7.82 -0.96
N VAL A 164 -2.62 -8.32 -0.45
CA VAL A 164 -1.51 -7.45 -0.03
C VAL A 164 -0.90 -6.69 -1.21
N PRO A 165 -0.53 -7.32 -2.34
CA PRO A 165 -0.06 -6.58 -3.51
C PRO A 165 -1.08 -5.57 -4.04
N SER A 166 -2.39 -5.90 -4.00
CA SER A 166 -3.45 -5.02 -4.52
C SER A 166 -3.56 -3.70 -3.78
N ILE A 167 -3.22 -3.64 -2.49
CA ILE A 167 -3.32 -2.42 -1.69
C ILE A 167 -1.98 -1.75 -1.40
N VAL A 168 -0.84 -2.38 -1.76
CA VAL A 168 0.50 -1.79 -1.54
C VAL A 168 0.65 -0.42 -2.22
N ILE A 169 0.04 -0.23 -3.39
CA ILE A 169 0.06 1.06 -4.09
C ILE A 169 -0.66 2.18 -3.34
N MET A 170 -1.54 1.84 -2.38
CA MET A 170 -2.29 2.81 -1.57
C MET A 170 -1.49 3.33 -0.37
N VAL A 171 -0.31 2.76 -0.09
CA VAL A 171 0.55 3.19 1.02
C VAL A 171 0.98 4.65 0.81
N PRO A 172 0.90 5.49 1.86
CA PRO A 172 1.00 6.95 1.75
C PRO A 172 2.43 7.48 1.63
N GLY A 173 3.24 6.93 0.69
CA GLY A 173 4.62 7.36 0.49
C GLY A 173 4.77 8.85 0.16
N LEU A 174 3.88 9.38 -0.69
CA LEU A 174 3.87 10.81 -1.04
C LEU A 174 3.53 11.72 0.16
N TYR A 175 2.63 11.27 1.05
CA TYR A 175 2.28 12.01 2.27
C TYR A 175 3.47 12.11 3.22
N LEU A 176 4.20 11.00 3.38
CA LEU A 176 5.42 10.96 4.19
C LEU A 176 6.54 11.80 3.58
N TYR A 177 6.71 11.77 2.27
CA TYR A 177 7.66 12.64 1.58
C TYR A 177 7.33 14.12 1.81
N ARG A 178 6.06 14.53 1.65
CA ARG A 178 5.62 15.90 1.91
C ARG A 178 5.81 16.29 3.38
N ALA A 179 5.56 15.38 4.31
CA ALA A 179 5.80 15.62 5.74
C ALA A 179 7.27 15.93 6.01
N ILE A 180 8.19 15.12 5.50
CA ILE A 180 9.64 15.30 5.69
C ILE A 180 10.15 16.54 4.96
N TYR A 181 9.66 16.81 3.74
CA TYR A 181 10.01 18.02 3.01
C TYR A 181 9.62 19.28 3.81
N ASN A 182 8.38 19.36 4.31
CA ASN A 182 7.92 20.49 5.11
C ASN A 182 8.67 20.60 6.45
N LEU A 183 9.06 19.48 7.05
CA LEU A 183 9.88 19.47 8.24
C LEU A 183 11.27 20.05 7.95
N GLY A 184 11.87 19.70 6.81
CA GLY A 184 13.18 20.21 6.38
C GLY A 184 13.22 21.70 6.10
N ILE A 185 12.11 22.30 5.66
CA ILE A 185 11.95 23.76 5.49
C ILE A 185 11.37 24.44 6.75
N MET A 186 11.35 23.75 7.91
CA MET A 186 10.84 24.25 9.20
C MET A 186 9.37 24.67 9.20
N SER A 187 8.57 24.16 8.26
CA SER A 187 7.12 24.38 8.18
C SER A 187 6.36 23.32 8.99
N LEU A 188 6.34 23.47 10.33
CA LEU A 188 5.87 22.44 11.27
C LEU A 188 4.37 22.12 11.14
N GLY A 189 3.52 23.11 10.91
CA GLY A 189 2.06 22.91 10.78
C GLY A 189 1.70 21.98 9.61
N PRO A 190 2.08 22.28 8.36
CA PRO A 190 1.91 21.39 7.22
C PRO A 190 2.60 20.04 7.40
N ALA A 191 3.81 20.00 7.97
CA ALA A 191 4.52 18.75 8.24
C ALA A 191 3.71 17.81 9.13
N ALA A 192 3.18 18.32 10.26
CA ALA A 192 2.36 17.56 11.18
C ALA A 192 1.06 17.04 10.53
N SER A 193 0.41 17.87 9.72
CA SER A 193 -0.82 17.51 9.00
C SER A 193 -0.60 16.36 8.01
N TRP A 194 0.47 16.43 7.20
CA TRP A 194 0.82 15.35 6.28
C TRP A 194 1.22 14.07 6.99
N PHE A 195 1.93 14.18 8.12
CA PHE A 195 2.33 13.03 8.92
C PHE A 195 1.13 12.34 9.57
N ALA A 196 0.22 13.11 10.17
CA ALA A 196 -1.02 12.57 10.74
C ALA A 196 -1.87 11.86 9.68
N SER A 197 -2.02 12.45 8.49
CA SER A 197 -2.73 11.82 7.38
C SER A 197 -2.09 10.51 6.95
N ALA A 198 -0.76 10.44 6.91
CA ALA A 198 -0.03 9.23 6.58
C ALA A 198 -0.28 8.11 7.61
N ILE A 199 -0.21 8.41 8.90
CA ILE A 199 -0.47 7.44 9.98
C ILE A 199 -1.90 6.90 9.88
N LEU A 200 -2.88 7.78 9.69
CA LEU A 200 -4.28 7.37 9.56
C LEU A 200 -4.51 6.46 8.34
N ILE A 201 -3.87 6.74 7.20
CA ILE A 201 -3.95 5.86 6.02
C ILE A 201 -3.31 4.50 6.30
N ILE A 202 -2.14 4.47 6.94
CA ILE A 202 -1.43 3.22 7.31
C ILE A 202 -2.30 2.35 8.22
N ALA A 203 -3.02 2.94 9.16
CA ALA A 203 -3.93 2.23 10.04
C ALA A 203 -5.22 1.78 9.31
N ALA A 204 -5.74 2.60 8.40
CA ALA A 204 -6.97 2.34 7.66
C ALA A 204 -6.87 1.14 6.71
N LEU A 205 -5.71 0.94 6.07
CA LEU A 205 -5.53 -0.14 5.09
C LEU A 205 -5.69 -1.54 5.69
N PRO A 206 -4.99 -1.94 6.77
CA PRO A 206 -5.20 -3.23 7.41
C PRO A 206 -6.62 -3.38 7.97
N LEU A 207 -7.18 -2.32 8.56
CA LEU A 207 -8.55 -2.34 9.06
C LEU A 207 -9.56 -2.65 7.95
N GLY A 208 -9.44 -2.02 6.77
CA GLY A 208 -10.28 -2.32 5.61
C GLY A 208 -10.20 -3.80 5.19
N LEU A 209 -9.01 -4.39 5.17
CA LEU A 209 -8.83 -5.82 4.87
C LEU A 209 -9.43 -6.73 5.93
N ILE A 210 -9.32 -6.36 7.22
CA ILE A 210 -9.88 -7.13 8.34
C ILE A 210 -11.41 -7.12 8.24
N PHE A 211 -12.02 -5.95 8.02
CA PHE A 211 -13.45 -5.84 7.82
C PHE A 211 -13.92 -6.64 6.60
N ALA A 212 -13.20 -6.59 5.48
CA ALA A 212 -13.49 -7.44 4.33
C ALA A 212 -13.46 -8.93 4.70
N ARG A 213 -12.53 -9.33 5.56
CA ARG A 213 -12.41 -10.71 6.02
C ARG A 213 -13.55 -11.11 6.93
N ILE A 214 -13.94 -10.26 7.87
CA ILE A 214 -15.10 -10.48 8.75
C ILE A 214 -16.38 -10.66 7.93
N LEU A 215 -16.54 -9.89 6.85
CA LEU A 215 -17.73 -9.97 5.99
C LEU A 215 -17.77 -11.23 5.11
N THR A 216 -16.60 -11.75 4.72
CA THR A 216 -16.51 -12.80 3.69
C THR A 216 -16.06 -14.17 4.22
N ASP A 217 -15.62 -14.27 5.48
CA ASP A 217 -15.07 -15.50 6.07
C ASP A 217 -15.79 -15.81 7.40
N GLU A 218 -16.69 -16.81 7.37
CA GLU A 218 -17.48 -17.20 8.54
C GLU A 218 -16.60 -17.73 9.67
N THR A 219 -15.54 -18.50 9.35
CA THR A 219 -14.64 -19.07 10.36
C THR A 219 -13.88 -17.98 11.12
N PHE A 220 -13.54 -16.89 10.45
CA PHE A 220 -12.89 -15.74 11.08
C PHE A 220 -13.85 -14.95 11.98
N ARG A 221 -15.16 -14.92 11.62
CA ARG A 221 -16.19 -14.21 12.39
C ARG A 221 -16.43 -14.83 13.75
N TYR A 222 -16.36 -16.15 13.84
CA TYR A 222 -16.66 -16.88 15.07
C TYR A 222 -15.43 -17.25 15.91
N CYS A 223 -14.24 -16.78 15.54
CA CYS A 223 -12.97 -17.07 16.24
C CYS A 223 -12.68 -18.57 16.44
N THR A 224 -13.17 -19.42 15.53
CA THR A 224 -12.97 -20.89 15.55
C THR A 224 -11.92 -21.32 14.54
#